data_85febccce628b16b62eac965232259ea
#
_entry.id   85febccce628b16b62eac965232259ea
#
_cell.length_a   1.000
_cell.length_b   1.000
_cell.length_c   1.000
_cell.angle_alpha   90.00
_cell.angle_beta   90.00
_cell.angle_gamma   90.00
#
_symmetry.space_group_name_H-M   'P 1'
#
loop_
_entity.id
_entity.type
_entity.pdbx_description
1 polymer ?
#
loop_
_entity_poly.entity_id
_entity_poly.type
_entity_poly.pdbx_seq_one_letter_code
_entity_poly.pdbx_strand_id
1 'polypeptide(L)'
;MKKCIVISDSFKGSLPSRDICAIARERIPLYFPACEVRALSVADGGEGTVDCFLASCGGERVLVSGVQNPYGEPIDAAYGLLPDGTAVIEMAAAAGLPLVAGRKNPCVTTTYGVGQLIADALARGARRIVLGLGGSATNDGGCGCAAALGVRFTDAGGRAFVPVGATLDRIAHIDASAARERLHGVRVIAMCDITNPMHGHSGAACIFAPQKGADEAAVRELDRQLRTLDKTFRRELNASVAMLPGAGAAGAFGAGCVALLGAELRRGIEVVLDVVGFDALLADADLVITGEGRIDAQSTHGKVVGGVARRAHARGVPVFAIVGDVGDDAYGAYDAGVSAIFSINRLAVPRDEAKARSHIDYTHTLDDLLRCIRAAEQFKR
;
A
#
# COMPACT_ATOMS: atom_id res chain seq x y z
N MET A 1 8.72 31.67 -4.41
CA MET A 1 8.55 30.19 -4.54
C MET A 1 8.39 29.85 -6.01
N LYS A 2 9.27 28.97 -6.56
CA LYS A 2 9.28 28.57 -7.99
C LYS A 2 8.73 27.17 -8.20
N LYS A 3 8.93 26.25 -7.25
CA LYS A 3 8.42 24.88 -7.31
C LYS A 3 7.93 24.42 -5.94
N CYS A 4 6.71 23.90 -5.91
CA CYS A 4 6.07 23.31 -4.73
C CYS A 4 5.61 21.88 -5.02
N ILE A 5 6.01 20.95 -4.19
CA ILE A 5 5.55 19.57 -4.25
C ILE A 5 4.47 19.39 -3.17
N VAL A 6 3.32 18.83 -3.55
CA VAL A 6 2.25 18.46 -2.62
C VAL A 6 2.08 16.94 -2.69
N ILE A 7 2.27 16.28 -1.55
CA ILE A 7 2.15 14.83 -1.43
C ILE A 7 1.58 14.49 -0.05
N SER A 8 0.29 14.20 0.00
CA SER A 8 -0.47 14.03 1.24
C SER A 8 -1.29 12.76 1.20
N ASP A 9 -1.38 12.08 2.33
CA ASP A 9 -2.33 10.98 2.51
C ASP A 9 -3.77 11.52 2.53
N SER A 10 -4.72 10.61 2.34
CA SER A 10 -6.14 10.90 2.51
C SER A 10 -6.47 11.13 3.99
N PHE A 11 -7.37 12.08 4.26
CA PHE A 11 -7.96 12.23 5.60
C PHE A 11 -9.14 11.28 5.67
N LYS A 12 -8.89 10.10 6.23
CA LYS A 12 -9.83 8.96 6.20
C LYS A 12 -11.26 9.36 6.58
N GLY A 13 -12.18 9.13 5.64
CA GLY A 13 -13.60 9.44 5.80
C GLY A 13 -13.98 10.93 5.66
N SER A 14 -13.08 11.79 5.16
CA SER A 14 -13.39 13.22 4.97
C SER A 14 -12.79 13.85 3.72
N LEU A 15 -11.48 13.73 3.44
CA LEU A 15 -10.83 14.39 2.29
C LEU A 15 -9.86 13.42 1.59
N PRO A 16 -10.19 12.95 0.36
CA PRO A 16 -9.31 12.10 -0.42
C PRO A 16 -8.02 12.81 -0.85
N SER A 17 -6.91 12.08 -0.98
CA SER A 17 -5.62 12.59 -1.45
C SER A 17 -5.73 13.29 -2.82
N ARG A 18 -6.55 12.77 -3.74
CA ARG A 18 -6.80 13.39 -5.05
C ARG A 18 -7.41 14.79 -4.95
N ASP A 19 -8.30 15.00 -3.96
CA ASP A 19 -8.98 16.29 -3.76
C ASP A 19 -8.01 17.30 -3.15
N ILE A 20 -7.13 16.86 -2.24
CA ILE A 20 -5.99 17.66 -1.73
C ILE A 20 -5.11 18.12 -2.90
N CYS A 21 -4.78 17.22 -3.82
CA CYS A 21 -4.01 17.55 -5.02
C CYS A 21 -4.73 18.56 -5.92
N ALA A 22 -6.04 18.44 -6.09
CA ALA A 22 -6.86 19.37 -6.87
C ALA A 22 -6.86 20.78 -6.24
N ILE A 23 -7.11 20.87 -4.92
CA ILE A 23 -7.05 22.13 -4.17
C ILE A 23 -5.66 22.78 -4.33
N ALA A 24 -4.59 22.03 -4.20
CA ALA A 24 -3.24 22.55 -4.31
C ALA A 24 -2.96 23.16 -5.71
N ARG A 25 -3.37 22.44 -6.79
CA ARG A 25 -3.23 22.92 -8.17
C ARG A 25 -4.03 24.18 -8.45
N GLU A 26 -5.18 24.35 -7.79
CA GLU A 26 -6.02 25.53 -7.91
C GLU A 26 -5.49 26.70 -7.09
N ARG A 27 -5.11 26.46 -5.82
CA ARG A 27 -4.84 27.54 -4.87
C ARG A 27 -3.42 28.09 -4.95
N ILE A 28 -2.39 27.26 -5.13
CA ILE A 28 -0.99 27.72 -5.11
C ILE A 28 -0.72 28.78 -6.20
N PRO A 29 -1.19 28.63 -7.46
CA PRO A 29 -0.95 29.66 -8.50
C PRO A 29 -1.59 31.02 -8.22
N LEU A 30 -2.64 31.08 -7.38
CA LEU A 30 -3.26 32.36 -7.00
C LEU A 30 -2.33 33.27 -6.18
N TYR A 31 -1.41 32.65 -5.44
CA TYR A 31 -0.42 33.35 -4.59
C TYR A 31 0.96 33.40 -5.23
N PHE A 32 1.31 32.41 -6.03
CA PHE A 32 2.58 32.22 -6.71
C PHE A 32 2.35 31.82 -8.16
N PRO A 33 2.00 32.80 -9.07
CA PRO A 33 1.59 32.48 -10.44
C PRO A 33 2.65 31.79 -11.30
N ALA A 34 3.94 31.93 -10.96
CA ALA A 34 5.05 31.30 -11.67
C ALA A 34 5.50 29.98 -11.00
N CYS A 35 4.78 29.49 -9.98
CA CYS A 35 5.15 28.28 -9.27
C CYS A 35 4.75 27.03 -10.06
N GLU A 36 5.71 26.14 -10.30
CA GLU A 36 5.43 24.79 -10.74
C GLU A 36 4.85 23.98 -9.57
N VAL A 37 3.62 23.49 -9.73
CA VAL A 37 2.94 22.70 -8.71
C VAL A 37 2.97 21.22 -9.10
N ARG A 38 3.69 20.42 -8.34
CA ARG A 38 3.71 18.95 -8.46
C ARG A 38 2.85 18.36 -7.35
N ALA A 39 1.60 18.08 -7.66
CA ALA A 39 0.68 17.46 -6.71
C ALA A 39 0.53 15.99 -7.02
N LEU A 40 0.98 15.14 -6.08
CA LEU A 40 1.09 13.69 -6.18
C LEU A 40 0.13 13.04 -5.17
N SER A 41 -0.76 12.20 -5.65
CA SER A 41 -1.60 11.39 -4.78
C SER A 41 -0.79 10.27 -4.14
N VAL A 42 -1.21 9.84 -2.95
CA VAL A 42 -0.58 8.74 -2.21
C VAL A 42 -1.60 7.64 -1.97
N ALA A 43 -1.13 6.40 -1.96
CA ALA A 43 -1.88 5.22 -1.57
C ALA A 43 -1.02 4.29 -0.72
N ASP A 44 -1.67 3.51 0.15
CA ASP A 44 -1.04 2.63 1.14
C ASP A 44 -0.97 1.16 0.70
N GLY A 45 -1.18 0.88 -0.58
CA GLY A 45 -1.24 -0.50 -1.12
C GLY A 45 -2.64 -1.13 -1.04
N GLY A 46 -3.65 -0.37 -0.62
CA GLY A 46 -5.06 -0.75 -0.66
C GLY A 46 -5.76 -0.28 -1.94
N GLU A 47 -7.09 -0.17 -1.86
CA GLU A 47 -7.94 0.34 -2.94
C GLU A 47 -7.55 1.76 -3.36
N GLY A 48 -7.47 2.01 -4.67
CA GLY A 48 -7.07 3.28 -5.26
C GLY A 48 -5.56 3.43 -5.50
N THR A 49 -4.76 2.42 -5.16
CA THR A 49 -3.31 2.41 -5.42
C THR A 49 -3.01 2.51 -6.91
N VAL A 50 -3.71 1.74 -7.74
CA VAL A 50 -3.55 1.79 -9.22
C VAL A 50 -3.86 3.17 -9.75
N ASP A 51 -4.99 3.77 -9.33
CA ASP A 51 -5.38 5.13 -9.76
C ASP A 51 -4.36 6.18 -9.34
N CYS A 52 -3.83 6.07 -8.14
CA CYS A 52 -2.80 6.95 -7.60
C CYS A 52 -1.54 6.94 -8.49
N PHE A 53 -1.03 5.77 -8.84
CA PHE A 53 0.16 5.65 -9.69
C PHE A 53 -0.10 6.10 -11.12
N LEU A 54 -1.24 5.74 -11.72
CA LEU A 54 -1.60 6.18 -13.06
C LEU A 54 -1.77 7.70 -13.15
N ALA A 55 -2.37 8.33 -12.14
CA ALA A 55 -2.51 9.78 -12.06
C ALA A 55 -1.17 10.51 -11.90
N SER A 56 -0.20 9.90 -11.21
CA SER A 56 1.09 10.51 -10.90
C SER A 56 2.16 10.25 -11.99
N CYS A 57 2.16 9.07 -12.59
CA CYS A 57 3.21 8.61 -13.52
C CYS A 57 2.72 8.47 -14.96
N GLY A 58 1.41 8.57 -15.20
CA GLY A 58 0.81 8.18 -16.48
C GLY A 58 0.77 6.65 -16.65
N GLY A 59 0.46 6.21 -17.86
CA GLY A 59 0.31 4.78 -18.18
C GLY A 59 -1.11 4.41 -18.52
N GLU A 60 -1.41 3.12 -18.51
CA GLU A 60 -2.72 2.60 -18.86
C GLU A 60 -3.28 1.64 -17.80
N ARG A 61 -4.61 1.59 -17.71
CA ARG A 61 -5.32 0.56 -16.96
C ARG A 61 -5.56 -0.62 -17.87
N VAL A 62 -4.95 -1.77 -17.55
CA VAL A 62 -5.07 -3.02 -18.29
C VAL A 62 -6.20 -3.84 -17.69
N LEU A 63 -7.23 -4.15 -18.47
CA LEU A 63 -8.31 -5.06 -18.08
C LEU A 63 -7.94 -6.49 -18.52
N VAL A 64 -8.07 -7.44 -17.60
CA VAL A 64 -7.82 -8.87 -17.83
C VAL A 64 -9.11 -9.63 -17.57
N SER A 65 -9.64 -10.30 -18.59
CA SER A 65 -10.86 -11.09 -18.49
C SER A 65 -10.58 -12.53 -18.08
N GLY A 66 -11.54 -13.13 -17.34
CA GLY A 66 -11.47 -14.53 -16.91
C GLY A 66 -10.49 -14.79 -15.76
N VAL A 67 -10.10 -13.75 -15.02
CA VAL A 67 -9.33 -13.86 -13.79
C VAL A 67 -10.19 -14.52 -12.72
N GLN A 68 -9.62 -15.46 -11.95
CA GLN A 68 -10.36 -16.10 -10.87
C GLN A 68 -10.56 -15.17 -9.68
N ASN A 69 -11.80 -15.08 -9.19
CA ASN A 69 -12.10 -14.45 -7.92
C ASN A 69 -11.65 -15.35 -6.74
N PRO A 70 -11.84 -14.96 -5.45
CA PRO A 70 -11.43 -15.78 -4.31
C PRO A 70 -12.01 -17.19 -4.26
N TYR A 71 -13.10 -17.46 -4.98
CA TYR A 71 -13.76 -18.77 -5.04
C TYR A 71 -13.49 -19.55 -6.33
N GLY A 72 -12.57 -19.06 -7.18
CA GLY A 72 -12.23 -19.70 -8.46
C GLY A 72 -13.21 -19.39 -9.60
N GLU A 73 -14.16 -18.48 -9.41
CA GLU A 73 -15.11 -18.06 -10.43
C GLU A 73 -14.48 -16.96 -11.33
N PRO A 74 -14.75 -16.98 -12.66
CA PRO A 74 -14.16 -16.00 -13.56
C PRO A 74 -14.77 -14.61 -13.38
N ILE A 75 -13.91 -13.59 -13.33
CA ILE A 75 -14.26 -12.17 -13.29
C ILE A 75 -13.34 -11.38 -14.23
N ASP A 76 -13.71 -10.13 -14.49
CA ASP A 76 -12.81 -9.15 -15.07
C ASP A 76 -12.11 -8.38 -13.94
N ALA A 77 -10.78 -8.29 -14.00
CA ALA A 77 -9.97 -7.56 -13.05
C ALA A 77 -8.94 -6.70 -13.76
N ALA A 78 -8.50 -5.62 -13.14
CA ALA A 78 -7.57 -4.68 -13.78
C ALA A 78 -6.35 -4.39 -12.92
N TYR A 79 -5.27 -3.97 -13.61
CA TYR A 79 -4.06 -3.43 -12.99
C TYR A 79 -3.56 -2.20 -13.77
N GLY A 80 -2.60 -1.47 -13.22
CA GLY A 80 -1.94 -0.34 -13.89
C GLY A 80 -0.62 -0.76 -14.52
N LEU A 81 -0.38 -0.36 -15.79
CA LEU A 81 0.91 -0.51 -16.45
C LEU A 81 1.50 0.87 -16.70
N LEU A 82 2.61 1.18 -16.04
CA LEU A 82 3.29 2.47 -16.13
C LEU A 82 4.24 2.52 -17.33
N PRO A 83 4.63 3.73 -17.82
CA PRO A 83 5.48 3.89 -18.99
C PRO A 83 6.88 3.27 -18.85
N ASP A 84 7.38 3.11 -17.61
CA ASP A 84 8.67 2.48 -17.32
C ASP A 84 8.62 0.94 -17.28
N GLY A 85 7.46 0.34 -17.59
CA GLY A 85 7.23 -1.09 -17.52
C GLY A 85 6.94 -1.62 -16.12
N THR A 86 6.64 -0.74 -15.16
CA THR A 86 6.16 -1.15 -13.83
C THR A 86 4.68 -1.52 -13.90
N ALA A 87 4.32 -2.74 -13.46
CA ALA A 87 2.93 -3.12 -13.24
C ALA A 87 2.54 -2.90 -11.77
N VAL A 88 1.49 -2.15 -11.55
CA VAL A 88 0.90 -1.88 -10.21
C VAL A 88 -0.37 -2.70 -10.08
N ILE A 89 -0.39 -3.63 -9.14
CA ILE A 89 -1.48 -4.60 -8.95
C ILE A 89 -2.02 -4.45 -7.53
N GLU A 90 -3.30 -4.18 -7.40
CA GLU A 90 -4.03 -4.32 -6.13
C GLU A 90 -4.48 -5.76 -5.99
N MET A 91 -4.03 -6.47 -4.96
CA MET A 91 -4.52 -7.83 -4.76
C MET A 91 -6.04 -7.89 -4.59
N ALA A 92 -6.64 -6.83 -4.06
CA ALA A 92 -8.08 -6.74 -3.86
C ALA A 92 -8.88 -6.79 -5.17
N ALA A 93 -8.27 -6.47 -6.32
CA ALA A 93 -8.91 -6.56 -7.63
C ALA A 93 -9.32 -8.01 -8.00
N ALA A 94 -8.59 -9.02 -7.50
CA ALA A 94 -8.89 -10.43 -7.75
C ALA A 94 -9.12 -11.25 -6.47
N ALA A 95 -8.68 -10.75 -5.29
CA ALA A 95 -8.76 -11.49 -4.02
C ALA A 95 -9.26 -10.62 -2.85
N GLY A 96 -10.08 -9.59 -3.15
CA GLY A 96 -10.55 -8.60 -2.19
C GLY A 96 -11.84 -8.96 -1.46
N LEU A 97 -12.05 -8.31 -0.30
CA LEU A 97 -13.25 -8.43 0.52
C LEU A 97 -14.57 -8.10 -0.22
N PRO A 98 -14.63 -7.11 -1.12
CA PRO A 98 -15.85 -6.85 -1.90
C PRO A 98 -16.30 -8.05 -2.75
N LEU A 99 -15.35 -8.85 -3.26
CA LEU A 99 -15.64 -10.02 -4.10
C LEU A 99 -16.25 -11.20 -3.35
N VAL A 100 -16.23 -11.17 -2.02
CA VAL A 100 -16.78 -12.23 -1.15
C VAL A 100 -17.96 -11.73 -0.31
N ALA A 101 -18.54 -10.58 -0.64
CA ALA A 101 -19.67 -10.02 0.08
C ALA A 101 -20.82 -11.05 0.15
N GLY A 102 -21.38 -11.27 1.37
CA GLY A 102 -22.45 -12.23 1.62
C GLY A 102 -22.02 -13.70 1.82
N ARG A 103 -20.78 -14.09 1.51
CA ARG A 103 -20.27 -15.46 1.68
C ARG A 103 -18.81 -15.54 2.16
N LYS A 104 -18.45 -14.66 3.09
CA LYS A 104 -17.08 -14.57 3.63
C LYS A 104 -16.62 -15.88 4.27
N ASN A 105 -15.51 -16.46 3.79
CA ASN A 105 -14.91 -17.66 4.35
C ASN A 105 -13.41 -17.76 3.99
N PRO A 106 -12.50 -17.28 4.84
CA PRO A 106 -11.06 -17.30 4.55
C PRO A 106 -10.42 -18.69 4.56
N CYS A 107 -11.16 -19.74 4.95
CA CYS A 107 -10.68 -21.11 4.91
C CYS A 107 -10.57 -21.68 3.50
N VAL A 108 -11.41 -21.17 2.55
CA VAL A 108 -11.53 -21.74 1.20
C VAL A 108 -11.19 -20.72 0.08
N THR A 109 -10.95 -19.48 0.45
CA THR A 109 -10.59 -18.45 -0.53
C THR A 109 -9.13 -18.52 -0.95
N THR A 110 -8.85 -18.13 -2.19
CA THR A 110 -7.53 -18.21 -2.84
C THR A 110 -7.07 -16.88 -3.41
N THR A 111 -5.76 -16.68 -3.46
CA THR A 111 -5.08 -15.59 -4.18
C THR A 111 -4.75 -15.92 -5.63
N TYR A 112 -5.30 -17.00 -6.21
CA TYR A 112 -4.94 -17.48 -7.54
C TYR A 112 -5.07 -16.41 -8.63
N GLY A 113 -6.17 -15.65 -8.63
CA GLY A 113 -6.40 -14.57 -9.59
C GLY A 113 -5.36 -13.46 -9.53
N VAL A 114 -4.78 -13.18 -8.36
CA VAL A 114 -3.66 -12.22 -8.25
C VAL A 114 -2.46 -12.69 -9.06
N GLY A 115 -2.15 -13.98 -9.00
CA GLY A 115 -1.08 -14.57 -9.80
C GLY A 115 -1.37 -14.52 -11.29
N GLN A 116 -2.64 -14.61 -11.72
CA GLN A 116 -3.04 -14.44 -13.11
C GLN A 116 -2.81 -13.00 -13.61
N LEU A 117 -3.11 -11.98 -12.77
CA LEU A 117 -2.79 -10.58 -13.09
C LEU A 117 -1.27 -10.36 -13.23
N ILE A 118 -0.48 -10.94 -12.32
CA ILE A 118 0.99 -10.89 -12.44
C ILE A 118 1.46 -11.58 -13.73
N ALA A 119 0.90 -12.74 -14.06
CA ALA A 119 1.26 -13.48 -15.28
C ALA A 119 0.96 -12.69 -16.55
N ASP A 120 -0.20 -11.99 -16.63
CA ASP A 120 -0.54 -11.11 -17.75
C ASP A 120 0.43 -9.92 -17.84
N ALA A 121 0.75 -9.29 -16.72
CA ALA A 121 1.72 -8.18 -16.66
C ALA A 121 3.11 -8.61 -17.18
N LEU A 122 3.58 -9.79 -16.78
CA LEU A 122 4.84 -10.37 -17.26
C LEU A 122 4.81 -10.67 -18.77
N ALA A 123 3.69 -11.19 -19.28
CA ALA A 123 3.49 -11.44 -20.69
C ALA A 123 3.52 -10.15 -21.54
N ARG A 124 3.12 -9.02 -20.94
CA ARG A 124 3.24 -7.66 -21.53
C ARG A 124 4.62 -7.03 -21.35
N GLY A 125 5.57 -7.75 -20.77
CA GLY A 125 6.95 -7.30 -20.62
C GLY A 125 7.26 -6.50 -19.35
N ALA A 126 6.39 -6.51 -18.34
CA ALA A 126 6.68 -5.88 -17.07
C ALA A 126 7.97 -6.44 -16.43
N ARG A 127 8.84 -5.56 -15.95
CA ARG A 127 10.10 -5.90 -15.27
C ARG A 127 10.09 -5.53 -13.79
N ARG A 128 9.10 -4.80 -13.36
CA ARG A 128 8.84 -4.47 -11.96
C ARG A 128 7.36 -4.69 -11.66
N ILE A 129 7.09 -5.42 -10.60
CA ILE A 129 5.73 -5.65 -10.08
C ILE A 129 5.64 -4.95 -8.73
N VAL A 130 4.69 -4.03 -8.60
CA VAL A 130 4.29 -3.41 -7.32
C VAL A 130 2.96 -4.01 -6.94
N LEU A 131 2.94 -4.81 -5.87
CA LEU A 131 1.77 -5.53 -5.40
C LEU A 131 1.25 -4.91 -4.10
N GLY A 132 0.08 -4.29 -4.14
CA GLY A 132 -0.61 -3.79 -2.95
C GLY A 132 -1.33 -4.93 -2.22
N LEU A 133 -1.05 -5.11 -0.91
CA LEU A 133 -1.59 -6.20 -0.09
C LEU A 133 -2.86 -5.82 0.69
N GLY A 134 -3.38 -4.60 0.52
CA GLY A 134 -4.57 -4.13 1.22
C GLY A 134 -5.87 -4.82 0.76
N GLY A 135 -6.88 -4.84 1.62
CA GLY A 135 -8.26 -5.23 1.28
C GLY A 135 -8.51 -6.72 1.05
N SER A 136 -7.61 -7.62 1.46
CA SER A 136 -7.66 -9.06 1.17
C SER A 136 -8.82 -9.82 1.82
N ALA A 137 -9.36 -10.82 1.12
CA ALA A 137 -10.38 -11.77 1.60
C ALA A 137 -9.82 -13.17 1.92
N THR A 138 -8.51 -13.38 1.78
CA THR A 138 -7.85 -14.70 1.79
C THR A 138 -6.98 -14.93 3.01
N ASN A 139 -6.64 -16.21 3.28
CA ASN A 139 -5.68 -16.61 4.32
C ASN A 139 -4.85 -17.82 3.85
N ASP A 140 -4.49 -17.83 2.56
CA ASP A 140 -3.81 -18.95 1.89
C ASP A 140 -2.27 -18.79 1.85
N GLY A 141 -1.71 -17.82 2.57
CA GLY A 141 -0.27 -17.56 2.57
C GLY A 141 0.30 -17.18 1.20
N GLY A 142 -0.55 -16.74 0.24
CA GLY A 142 -0.14 -16.44 -1.12
C GLY A 142 0.10 -17.67 -2.00
N CYS A 143 -0.24 -18.87 -1.51
CA CYS A 143 -0.02 -20.12 -2.25
C CYS A 143 -0.82 -20.16 -3.56
N GLY A 144 -2.04 -19.61 -3.58
CA GLY A 144 -2.83 -19.52 -4.81
C GLY A 144 -2.14 -18.67 -5.88
N CYS A 145 -1.66 -17.49 -5.51
CA CYS A 145 -0.90 -16.61 -6.41
C CYS A 145 0.34 -17.30 -6.96
N ALA A 146 1.10 -17.95 -6.10
CA ALA A 146 2.28 -18.69 -6.50
C ALA A 146 1.96 -19.87 -7.44
N ALA A 147 0.85 -20.57 -7.20
CA ALA A 147 0.39 -21.67 -8.07
C ALA A 147 0.05 -21.17 -9.48
N ALA A 148 -0.61 -20.01 -9.61
CA ALA A 148 -0.91 -19.40 -10.90
C ALA A 148 0.37 -18.97 -11.66
N LEU A 149 1.45 -18.69 -10.94
CA LEU A 149 2.77 -18.38 -11.51
C LEU A 149 3.62 -19.62 -11.82
N GLY A 150 3.14 -20.83 -11.47
CA GLY A 150 3.81 -22.07 -11.78
C GLY A 150 4.47 -22.78 -10.59
N VAL A 151 4.31 -22.31 -9.36
CA VAL A 151 4.69 -23.07 -8.18
C VAL A 151 3.81 -24.31 -8.06
N ARG A 152 4.41 -25.48 -7.96
CA ARG A 152 3.69 -26.74 -7.80
C ARG A 152 3.71 -27.18 -6.33
N PHE A 153 2.53 -27.25 -5.75
CA PHE A 153 2.33 -27.80 -4.41
C PHE A 153 1.80 -29.23 -4.53
N THR A 154 2.43 -30.19 -3.83
CA THR A 154 1.97 -31.57 -3.83
C THR A 154 1.72 -32.09 -2.42
N ASP A 155 0.72 -32.98 -2.28
CA ASP A 155 0.45 -33.69 -1.04
C ASP A 155 1.42 -34.88 -0.83
N ALA A 156 1.30 -35.56 0.30
CA ALA A 156 2.14 -36.75 0.62
C ALA A 156 1.99 -37.90 -0.38
N GLY A 157 0.90 -37.93 -1.14
CA GLY A 157 0.69 -38.86 -2.24
C GLY A 157 1.23 -38.40 -3.60
N GLY A 158 1.90 -37.26 -3.67
CA GLY A 158 2.47 -36.69 -4.89
C GLY A 158 1.43 -35.99 -5.80
N ARG A 159 0.17 -35.82 -5.37
CA ARG A 159 -0.87 -35.17 -6.16
C ARG A 159 -0.75 -33.66 -6.04
N ALA A 160 -0.73 -32.98 -7.18
CA ALA A 160 -0.73 -31.52 -7.23
C ALA A 160 -2.10 -30.94 -6.84
N PHE A 161 -2.11 -29.81 -6.12
CA PHE A 161 -3.32 -29.07 -5.77
C PHE A 161 -2.99 -27.58 -5.56
N VAL A 162 -4.03 -26.74 -5.56
CA VAL A 162 -3.91 -25.32 -5.18
C VAL A 162 -4.29 -25.21 -3.71
N PRO A 163 -3.36 -24.82 -2.82
CA PRO A 163 -3.68 -24.69 -1.39
C PRO A 163 -4.59 -23.48 -1.11
N VAL A 164 -5.46 -23.66 -0.12
CA VAL A 164 -6.29 -22.61 0.48
C VAL A 164 -6.08 -22.60 1.99
N GLY A 165 -6.65 -21.63 2.70
CA GLY A 165 -6.44 -21.46 4.14
C GLY A 165 -6.58 -22.74 4.97
N ALA A 166 -7.55 -23.60 4.66
CA ALA A 166 -7.82 -24.84 5.39
C ALA A 166 -6.97 -26.04 4.94
N THR A 167 -6.10 -25.91 3.94
CA THR A 167 -5.38 -27.05 3.34
C THR A 167 -3.86 -26.86 3.27
N LEU A 168 -3.33 -25.87 3.98
CA LEU A 168 -1.89 -25.58 3.96
C LEU A 168 -1.06 -26.71 4.60
N ASP A 169 -1.61 -27.42 5.57
CA ASP A 169 -0.95 -28.57 6.22
C ASP A 169 -0.83 -29.81 5.31
N ARG A 170 -1.56 -29.83 4.19
CA ARG A 170 -1.44 -30.91 3.19
C ARG A 170 -0.23 -30.78 2.29
N ILE A 171 0.45 -29.61 2.29
CA ILE A 171 1.63 -29.37 1.46
C ILE A 171 2.79 -30.21 1.96
N ALA A 172 3.13 -31.26 1.22
CA ALA A 172 4.30 -32.10 1.48
C ALA A 172 5.55 -31.55 0.77
N HIS A 173 5.42 -31.12 -0.48
CA HIS A 173 6.53 -30.58 -1.28
C HIS A 173 6.12 -29.32 -2.03
N ILE A 174 7.12 -28.43 -2.26
CA ILE A 174 7.00 -27.19 -3.00
C ILE A 174 8.07 -27.16 -4.09
N ASP A 175 7.65 -27.17 -5.35
CA ASP A 175 8.54 -26.92 -6.50
C ASP A 175 8.25 -25.51 -7.02
N ALA A 176 9.19 -24.61 -6.78
CA ALA A 176 9.09 -23.20 -7.22
C ALA A 176 9.95 -22.91 -8.47
N SER A 177 10.50 -23.93 -9.15
CA SER A 177 11.44 -23.74 -10.26
C SER A 177 10.84 -22.94 -11.42
N ALA A 178 9.63 -23.30 -11.88
CA ALA A 178 8.96 -22.62 -12.98
C ALA A 178 8.59 -21.17 -12.65
N ALA A 179 8.16 -20.88 -11.41
CA ALA A 179 7.87 -19.52 -10.98
C ALA A 179 9.16 -18.67 -10.89
N ARG A 180 10.25 -19.23 -10.39
CA ARG A 180 11.56 -18.56 -10.32
C ARG A 180 12.10 -18.23 -11.71
N GLU A 181 11.94 -19.14 -12.66
CA GLU A 181 12.32 -18.89 -14.07
C GLU A 181 11.48 -17.77 -14.67
N ARG A 182 10.15 -17.80 -14.47
CA ARG A 182 9.22 -16.76 -14.95
C ARG A 182 9.51 -15.38 -14.37
N LEU A 183 9.91 -15.32 -13.10
CA LEU A 183 10.25 -14.09 -12.39
C LEU A 183 11.73 -13.70 -12.51
N HIS A 184 12.53 -14.44 -13.27
CA HIS A 184 13.94 -14.12 -13.46
C HIS A 184 14.12 -12.74 -14.09
N GLY A 185 14.90 -11.87 -13.43
CA GLY A 185 15.12 -10.48 -13.85
C GLY A 185 13.93 -9.54 -13.60
N VAL A 186 12.88 -10.01 -12.91
CA VAL A 186 11.74 -9.19 -12.49
C VAL A 186 11.87 -8.84 -11.01
N ARG A 187 11.75 -7.55 -10.68
CA ARG A 187 11.71 -7.09 -9.30
C ARG A 187 10.26 -7.09 -8.80
N VAL A 188 9.98 -7.88 -7.79
CA VAL A 188 8.66 -7.93 -7.14
C VAL A 188 8.74 -7.18 -5.81
N ILE A 189 7.86 -6.21 -5.60
CA ILE A 189 7.76 -5.40 -4.39
C ILE A 189 6.34 -5.55 -3.86
N ALA A 190 6.19 -6.01 -2.62
CA ALA A 190 4.91 -6.07 -1.94
C ALA A 190 4.79 -4.88 -0.97
N MET A 191 3.80 -4.02 -1.22
CA MET A 191 3.49 -2.86 -0.38
C MET A 191 2.72 -3.29 0.86
N CYS A 192 3.28 -2.99 2.05
CA CYS A 192 2.70 -3.41 3.31
C CYS A 192 3.09 -2.45 4.44
N ASP A 193 2.11 -1.82 5.07
CA ASP A 193 2.32 -0.87 6.17
C ASP A 193 2.10 -1.48 7.56
N ILE A 194 1.64 -2.74 7.63
CA ILE A 194 1.54 -3.47 8.91
C ILE A 194 2.86 -4.16 9.25
N THR A 195 3.05 -4.44 10.54
CA THR A 195 4.25 -5.13 11.05
C THR A 195 3.94 -6.52 11.60
N ASN A 196 2.69 -6.97 11.52
CA ASN A 196 2.23 -8.24 12.06
C ASN A 196 3.01 -9.42 11.48
N PRO A 197 3.42 -10.40 12.32
CA PRO A 197 4.07 -11.64 11.89
C PRO A 197 3.07 -12.56 11.16
N MET A 198 3.58 -13.60 10.52
CA MET A 198 2.80 -14.58 9.78
C MET A 198 1.73 -15.28 10.62
N HIS A 199 2.07 -15.67 11.85
CA HIS A 199 1.20 -16.42 12.76
C HIS A 199 1.40 -16.00 14.23
N GLY A 200 0.58 -16.54 15.13
CA GLY A 200 0.59 -16.22 16.57
C GLY A 200 -0.46 -15.20 16.95
N HIS A 201 -0.47 -14.76 18.21
CA HIS A 201 -1.51 -13.86 18.74
C HIS A 201 -1.64 -12.55 18.00
N SER A 202 -0.54 -12.01 17.48
CA SER A 202 -0.50 -10.82 16.63
C SER A 202 -0.38 -11.15 15.13
N GLY A 203 -0.53 -12.41 14.75
CA GLY A 203 -0.37 -12.91 13.38
C GLY A 203 -1.59 -12.71 12.50
N ALA A 204 -1.44 -13.12 11.24
CA ALA A 204 -2.43 -12.91 10.18
C ALA A 204 -3.83 -13.40 10.53
N ALA A 205 -3.97 -14.64 11.01
CA ALA A 205 -5.26 -15.24 11.31
C ALA A 205 -5.92 -14.55 12.51
N CYS A 206 -5.19 -14.40 13.63
CA CYS A 206 -5.74 -13.86 14.87
C CYS A 206 -6.23 -12.41 14.72
N ILE A 207 -5.52 -11.58 13.95
CA ILE A 207 -5.84 -10.16 13.82
C ILE A 207 -6.81 -9.88 12.65
N PHE A 208 -6.66 -10.58 11.52
CA PHE A 208 -7.35 -10.17 10.30
C PHE A 208 -8.38 -11.17 9.77
N ALA A 209 -8.40 -12.45 10.22
CA ALA A 209 -9.38 -13.41 9.72
C ALA A 209 -10.82 -13.15 10.19
N PRO A 210 -11.10 -12.57 11.39
CA PRO A 210 -12.47 -12.27 11.81
C PRO A 210 -13.22 -11.35 10.83
N GLN A 211 -12.60 -10.28 10.32
CA GLN A 211 -13.22 -9.40 9.32
C GLN A 211 -13.51 -10.10 7.99
N LYS A 212 -12.82 -11.22 7.72
CA LYS A 212 -12.97 -12.08 6.54
C LYS A 212 -14.00 -13.19 6.76
N GLY A 213 -14.66 -13.23 7.92
CA GLY A 213 -15.74 -14.15 8.25
C GLY A 213 -15.32 -15.38 9.05
N ALA A 214 -14.10 -15.42 9.59
CA ALA A 214 -13.68 -16.50 10.47
C ALA A 214 -14.27 -16.32 11.88
N ASP A 215 -14.90 -17.35 12.42
CA ASP A 215 -15.21 -17.47 13.84
C ASP A 215 -13.96 -17.88 14.64
N GLU A 216 -14.08 -17.96 15.95
CA GLU A 216 -12.94 -18.31 16.82
C GLU A 216 -12.31 -19.68 16.50
N ALA A 217 -13.11 -20.68 16.10
CA ALA A 217 -12.63 -21.99 15.75
C ALA A 217 -11.83 -21.94 14.43
N ALA A 218 -12.35 -21.24 13.43
CA ALA A 218 -11.68 -21.01 12.16
C ALA A 218 -10.38 -20.19 12.35
N VAL A 219 -10.37 -19.18 13.22
CA VAL A 219 -9.16 -18.40 13.53
C VAL A 219 -8.05 -19.30 14.10
N ARG A 220 -8.39 -20.15 15.07
CA ARG A 220 -7.41 -21.10 15.66
C ARG A 220 -6.88 -22.08 14.61
N GLU A 221 -7.77 -22.59 13.76
CA GLU A 221 -7.37 -23.52 12.70
C GLU A 221 -6.48 -22.82 11.66
N LEU A 222 -6.86 -21.64 11.18
CA LEU A 222 -6.05 -20.86 10.23
C LEU A 222 -4.67 -20.50 10.79
N ASP A 223 -4.56 -20.14 12.08
CA ASP A 223 -3.25 -19.91 12.71
C ASP A 223 -2.40 -21.18 12.76
N ARG A 224 -3.02 -22.34 13.07
CA ARG A 224 -2.36 -23.66 13.03
C ARG A 224 -1.84 -23.99 11.62
N GLN A 225 -2.66 -23.73 10.60
CA GLN A 225 -2.32 -23.93 9.20
C GLN A 225 -1.12 -23.07 8.78
N LEU A 226 -1.11 -21.77 9.15
CA LEU A 226 0.01 -20.87 8.88
C LEU A 226 1.30 -21.27 9.60
N ARG A 227 1.21 -21.80 10.84
CA ARG A 227 2.39 -22.36 11.54
C ARG A 227 2.96 -23.57 10.80
N THR A 228 2.10 -24.40 10.23
CA THR A 228 2.54 -25.55 9.43
C THR A 228 3.18 -25.08 8.13
N LEU A 229 2.60 -24.07 7.47
CA LEU A 229 3.18 -23.49 6.26
C LEU A 229 4.56 -22.86 6.52
N ASP A 230 4.78 -22.15 7.65
CA ASP A 230 6.10 -21.64 8.03
C ASP A 230 7.14 -22.78 8.13
N LYS A 231 6.79 -23.90 8.80
CA LYS A 231 7.67 -25.08 8.86
C LYS A 231 7.98 -25.63 7.47
N THR A 232 6.99 -25.66 6.60
CA THR A 232 7.14 -26.12 5.21
C THR A 232 8.03 -25.18 4.39
N PHE A 233 7.86 -23.86 4.53
CA PHE A 233 8.76 -22.88 3.87
C PHE A 233 10.21 -23.04 4.30
N ARG A 234 10.46 -23.28 5.60
CA ARG A 234 11.83 -23.53 6.10
C ARG A 234 12.41 -24.82 5.52
N ARG A 235 11.62 -25.91 5.50
CA ARG A 235 12.07 -27.21 5.03
C ARG A 235 12.30 -27.26 3.53
N GLU A 236 11.32 -26.78 2.74
CA GLU A 236 11.31 -26.94 1.28
C GLU A 236 12.05 -25.80 0.54
N LEU A 237 12.04 -24.59 1.09
CA LEU A 237 12.58 -23.39 0.42
C LEU A 237 13.76 -22.76 1.17
N ASN A 238 14.13 -23.30 2.35
CA ASN A 238 15.11 -22.69 3.26
C ASN A 238 14.76 -21.21 3.59
N ALA A 239 13.46 -20.89 3.69
CA ALA A 239 12.96 -19.51 3.88
C ALA A 239 12.45 -19.30 5.32
N SER A 240 13.07 -18.38 6.06
CA SER A 240 12.68 -17.97 7.42
C SER A 240 11.98 -16.62 7.37
N VAL A 241 10.68 -16.62 7.07
CA VAL A 241 9.92 -15.41 6.76
C VAL A 241 8.87 -15.02 7.80
N ALA A 242 8.53 -15.91 8.73
CA ALA A 242 7.37 -15.76 9.61
C ALA A 242 7.42 -14.52 10.50
N MET A 243 8.61 -14.08 10.92
CA MET A 243 8.79 -12.94 11.83
C MET A 243 9.20 -11.65 11.09
N LEU A 244 9.24 -11.64 9.76
CA LEU A 244 9.48 -10.42 9.00
C LEU A 244 8.32 -9.44 9.24
N PRO A 245 8.60 -8.14 9.46
CA PRO A 245 7.56 -7.13 9.51
C PRO A 245 6.73 -7.15 8.24
N GLY A 246 5.40 -7.32 8.39
CA GLY A 246 4.50 -7.45 7.24
C GLY A 246 4.27 -8.87 6.73
N ALA A 247 4.94 -9.88 7.29
CA ALA A 247 4.72 -11.29 6.91
C ALA A 247 3.25 -11.72 7.02
N GLY A 248 2.51 -11.18 8.01
CA GLY A 248 1.10 -11.46 8.25
C GLY A 248 0.13 -10.75 7.31
N ALA A 249 0.61 -9.82 6.49
CA ALA A 249 -0.26 -9.07 5.59
C ALA A 249 -1.04 -10.02 4.66
N ALA A 250 -2.30 -9.64 4.40
CA ALA A 250 -3.16 -10.32 3.44
C ALA A 250 -3.32 -11.85 3.70
N GLY A 251 -3.47 -12.23 4.98
CA GLY A 251 -3.58 -13.65 5.35
C GLY A 251 -2.29 -14.43 5.11
N ALA A 252 -1.17 -13.81 5.52
CA ALA A 252 0.21 -14.27 5.35
C ALA A 252 0.71 -14.28 3.89
N PHE A 253 0.02 -13.59 2.97
CA PHE A 253 0.56 -13.40 1.62
C PHE A 253 1.88 -12.62 1.64
N GLY A 254 2.09 -11.68 2.61
CA GLY A 254 3.38 -11.03 2.81
C GLY A 254 4.53 -12.03 2.94
N ALA A 255 4.37 -13.07 3.78
CA ALA A 255 5.33 -14.16 3.91
C ALA A 255 5.50 -14.94 2.58
N GLY A 256 4.38 -15.25 1.90
CA GLY A 256 4.38 -15.94 0.62
C GLY A 256 5.07 -15.14 -0.49
N CYS A 257 4.87 -13.82 -0.54
CA CYS A 257 5.59 -12.95 -1.48
C CYS A 257 7.11 -13.11 -1.35
N VAL A 258 7.63 -13.13 -0.13
CA VAL A 258 9.08 -13.32 0.09
C VAL A 258 9.51 -14.74 -0.23
N ALA A 259 8.85 -15.77 0.34
CA ALA A 259 9.26 -17.16 0.26
C ALA A 259 9.09 -17.77 -1.14
N LEU A 260 7.99 -17.45 -1.82
CA LEU A 260 7.59 -18.09 -3.09
C LEU A 260 7.94 -17.25 -4.32
N LEU A 261 7.89 -15.92 -4.22
CA LEU A 261 8.08 -15.01 -5.34
C LEU A 261 9.40 -14.22 -5.26
N GLY A 262 10.16 -14.35 -4.17
CA GLY A 262 11.39 -13.58 -3.96
C GLY A 262 11.17 -12.06 -3.82
N ALA A 263 9.97 -11.66 -3.38
CA ALA A 263 9.60 -10.25 -3.28
C ALA A 263 10.27 -9.55 -2.08
N GLU A 264 10.41 -8.23 -2.21
CA GLU A 264 10.75 -7.34 -1.12
C GLU A 264 9.48 -6.83 -0.44
N LEU A 265 9.34 -6.98 0.89
CA LEU A 265 8.31 -6.28 1.65
C LEU A 265 8.77 -4.84 1.89
N ARG A 266 7.97 -3.88 1.46
CA ARG A 266 8.28 -2.46 1.60
C ARG A 266 7.07 -1.66 2.05
N ARG A 267 7.31 -0.60 2.80
CA ARG A 267 6.25 0.33 3.20
C ARG A 267 5.69 1.06 1.99
N GLY A 268 4.36 1.26 1.97
CA GLY A 268 3.66 1.87 0.87
C GLY A 268 4.25 3.21 0.46
N ILE A 269 4.47 4.10 1.43
CA ILE A 269 5.04 5.43 1.14
C ILE A 269 6.43 5.36 0.48
N GLU A 270 7.31 4.45 0.92
CA GLU A 270 8.65 4.34 0.33
C GLU A 270 8.57 3.89 -1.13
N VAL A 271 7.64 3.00 -1.44
CA VAL A 271 7.41 2.53 -2.83
C VAL A 271 6.84 3.67 -3.69
N VAL A 272 5.85 4.41 -3.16
CA VAL A 272 5.29 5.56 -3.87
C VAL A 272 6.38 6.58 -4.19
N LEU A 273 7.17 6.99 -3.20
CA LEU A 273 8.23 7.98 -3.36
C LEU A 273 9.29 7.54 -4.41
N ASP A 274 9.64 6.24 -4.43
CA ASP A 274 10.58 5.70 -5.41
C ASP A 274 9.99 5.71 -6.83
N VAL A 275 8.74 5.26 -6.98
CA VAL A 275 8.10 5.12 -8.30
C VAL A 275 7.81 6.49 -8.93
N VAL A 276 7.38 7.48 -8.12
CA VAL A 276 7.15 8.84 -8.62
C VAL A 276 8.44 9.63 -8.83
N GLY A 277 9.61 9.07 -8.49
CA GLY A 277 10.90 9.74 -8.62
C GLY A 277 11.06 10.94 -7.68
N PHE A 278 10.52 10.85 -6.46
CA PHE A 278 10.44 11.97 -5.53
C PHE A 278 11.78 12.65 -5.26
N ASP A 279 12.86 11.88 -5.13
CA ASP A 279 14.21 12.43 -4.90
C ASP A 279 14.70 13.31 -6.06
N ALA A 280 14.30 13.01 -7.30
CA ALA A 280 14.59 13.86 -8.46
C ALA A 280 13.71 15.12 -8.46
N LEU A 281 12.45 15.01 -8.01
CA LEU A 281 11.55 16.15 -7.88
C LEU A 281 12.00 17.15 -6.82
N LEU A 282 12.72 16.69 -5.78
CA LEU A 282 13.24 17.53 -4.71
C LEU A 282 14.43 18.41 -5.15
N ALA A 283 15.12 18.08 -6.23
CA ALA A 283 16.38 18.73 -6.61
C ALA A 283 16.27 20.26 -6.78
N ASP A 284 15.11 20.77 -7.20
CA ASP A 284 14.81 22.17 -7.43
C ASP A 284 13.52 22.62 -6.72
N ALA A 285 13.05 21.87 -5.75
CA ALA A 285 11.85 22.20 -4.97
C ALA A 285 12.17 23.24 -3.88
N ASP A 286 11.33 24.28 -3.78
CA ASP A 286 11.42 25.27 -2.70
C ASP A 286 10.66 24.83 -1.44
N LEU A 287 9.62 24.00 -1.60
CA LEU A 287 8.73 23.61 -0.53
C LEU A 287 8.07 22.25 -0.83
N VAL A 288 7.93 21.43 0.21
CA VAL A 288 7.05 20.28 0.20
C VAL A 288 5.89 20.51 1.16
N ILE A 289 4.66 20.28 0.70
CA ILE A 289 3.47 20.22 1.55
C ILE A 289 3.03 18.76 1.63
N THR A 290 2.94 18.25 2.84
CA THR A 290 2.47 16.89 3.13
C THR A 290 1.31 16.92 4.12
N GLY A 291 0.71 15.77 4.43
CA GLY A 291 -0.35 15.70 5.42
C GLY A 291 -0.96 14.31 5.56
N GLU A 292 -1.78 14.18 6.57
CA GLU A 292 -2.59 13.01 6.89
C GLU A 292 -3.76 13.40 7.80
N GLY A 293 -4.72 12.48 8.00
CA GLY A 293 -5.91 12.77 8.81
C GLY A 293 -5.60 13.03 10.28
N ARG A 294 -4.54 12.44 10.84
CA ARG A 294 -4.04 12.71 12.20
C ARG A 294 -2.56 12.44 12.28
N ILE A 295 -1.81 13.44 12.74
CA ILE A 295 -0.38 13.30 13.06
C ILE A 295 -0.19 12.95 14.53
N ASP A 296 0.58 11.91 14.81
CA ASP A 296 0.94 11.41 16.13
C ASP A 296 2.33 10.74 16.09
N ALA A 297 2.77 10.11 17.19
CA ALA A 297 4.06 9.43 17.22
C ALA A 297 4.22 8.36 16.14
N GLN A 298 3.14 7.70 15.70
CA GLN A 298 3.20 6.69 14.63
C GLN A 298 3.48 7.30 13.26
N SER A 299 3.15 8.58 13.07
CA SER A 299 3.35 9.30 11.81
C SER A 299 4.82 9.41 11.40
N THR A 300 5.73 9.37 12.37
CA THR A 300 7.19 9.38 12.14
C THR A 300 7.74 7.99 11.76
N HIS A 301 6.99 6.89 12.02
CA HIS A 301 7.44 5.52 11.87
C HIS A 301 6.92 4.84 10.60
N GLY A 302 6.98 5.55 9.44
CA GLY A 302 6.76 4.94 8.13
C GLY A 302 5.42 5.22 7.50
N LYS A 303 4.68 6.21 7.99
CA LYS A 303 3.56 6.81 7.29
C LYS A 303 4.03 7.91 6.32
N VAL A 304 3.08 8.50 5.59
CA VAL A 304 3.34 9.47 4.52
C VAL A 304 4.16 10.65 5.01
N VAL A 305 3.72 11.32 6.09
CA VAL A 305 4.40 12.52 6.62
C VAL A 305 5.86 12.22 6.96
N GLY A 306 6.14 11.14 7.69
CA GLY A 306 7.51 10.79 8.09
C GLY A 306 8.39 10.36 6.93
N GLY A 307 7.86 9.61 5.94
CA GLY A 307 8.60 9.21 4.74
C GLY A 307 9.00 10.41 3.88
N VAL A 308 8.04 11.30 3.63
CA VAL A 308 8.23 12.55 2.87
C VAL A 308 9.21 13.47 3.58
N ALA A 309 9.01 13.69 4.89
CA ALA A 309 9.84 14.61 5.67
C ALA A 309 11.31 14.19 5.67
N ARG A 310 11.61 12.91 5.93
CA ARG A 310 13.00 12.42 5.93
C ARG A 310 13.71 12.66 4.61
N ARG A 311 13.06 12.35 3.47
CA ARG A 311 13.68 12.53 2.14
C ARG A 311 13.87 14.00 1.78
N ALA A 312 12.87 14.85 2.07
CA ALA A 312 12.97 16.28 1.81
C ALA A 312 14.01 16.95 2.70
N HIS A 313 14.04 16.62 4.00
CA HIS A 313 15.04 17.12 4.95
C HIS A 313 16.49 16.78 4.54
N ALA A 314 16.71 15.54 4.07
CA ALA A 314 18.02 15.10 3.56
C ALA A 314 18.51 15.93 2.33
N ARG A 315 17.59 16.64 1.66
CA ARG A 315 17.87 17.52 0.53
C ARG A 315 17.80 19.02 0.91
N GLY A 316 17.57 19.33 2.19
CA GLY A 316 17.43 20.69 2.68
C GLY A 316 16.15 21.41 2.24
N VAL A 317 15.12 20.66 1.78
CA VAL A 317 13.84 21.23 1.35
C VAL A 317 12.90 21.27 2.56
N PRO A 318 12.33 22.45 2.91
CA PRO A 318 11.39 22.56 4.02
C PRO A 318 10.10 21.79 3.76
N VAL A 319 9.53 21.21 4.83
CA VAL A 319 8.30 20.41 4.78
C VAL A 319 7.26 20.99 5.70
N PHE A 320 6.11 21.35 5.17
CA PHE A 320 4.95 21.77 5.94
C PHE A 320 3.89 20.65 5.92
N ALA A 321 3.44 20.25 7.11
CA ALA A 321 2.38 19.26 7.27
C ALA A 321 1.04 19.98 7.50
N ILE A 322 0.06 19.76 6.61
CA ILE A 322 -1.33 20.16 6.82
C ILE A 322 -2.09 18.88 7.21
N VAL A 323 -2.67 18.86 8.40
CA VAL A 323 -3.23 17.65 9.00
C VAL A 323 -4.64 17.87 9.54
N GLY A 324 -5.42 16.81 9.69
CA GLY A 324 -6.72 16.87 10.36
C GLY A 324 -6.54 17.19 11.84
N ASP A 325 -6.07 16.23 12.61
CA ASP A 325 -5.82 16.36 14.06
C ASP A 325 -4.32 16.32 14.36
N VAL A 326 -3.94 16.95 15.49
CA VAL A 326 -2.59 16.92 16.05
C VAL A 326 -2.65 16.21 17.41
N GLY A 327 -1.95 15.07 17.54
CA GLY A 327 -1.78 14.38 18.81
C GLY A 327 -0.78 15.09 19.72
N ASP A 328 -0.90 14.88 21.03
CA ASP A 328 0.02 15.47 22.02
C ASP A 328 1.48 15.00 21.80
N ASP A 329 1.65 13.82 21.18
CA ASP A 329 2.92 13.18 20.85
C ASP A 329 3.43 13.47 19.42
N ALA A 330 2.77 14.39 18.70
CA ALA A 330 3.09 14.73 17.31
C ALA A 330 4.44 15.45 17.14
N TYR A 331 4.99 16.04 18.21
CA TYR A 331 6.19 16.87 18.14
C TYR A 331 7.44 16.13 17.66
N GLY A 332 7.51 14.81 17.79
CA GLY A 332 8.56 13.98 17.16
C GLY A 332 8.63 14.10 15.64
N ALA A 333 7.60 14.64 14.97
CA ALA A 333 7.63 14.91 13.54
C ALA A 333 8.65 15.98 13.15
N TYR A 334 8.97 16.92 14.03
CA TYR A 334 10.02 17.92 13.79
C TYR A 334 11.41 17.27 13.73
N ASP A 335 11.67 16.28 14.58
CA ASP A 335 12.91 15.49 14.54
C ASP A 335 13.02 14.65 13.25
N ALA A 336 11.88 14.27 12.67
CA ALA A 336 11.82 13.59 11.38
C ALA A 336 11.97 14.53 10.17
N GLY A 337 12.09 15.85 10.39
CA GLY A 337 12.33 16.85 9.34
C GLY A 337 11.11 17.68 8.92
N VAL A 338 9.97 17.57 9.60
CA VAL A 338 8.85 18.50 9.39
C VAL A 338 9.24 19.87 9.91
N SER A 339 9.01 20.92 9.12
CA SER A 339 9.36 22.31 9.47
C SER A 339 8.22 23.03 10.23
N ALA A 340 6.95 22.71 9.91
CA ALA A 340 5.78 23.23 10.61
C ALA A 340 4.57 22.33 10.41
N ILE A 341 3.65 22.33 11.38
CA ILE A 341 2.40 21.55 11.40
C ILE A 341 1.23 22.53 11.48
N PHE A 342 0.24 22.35 10.59
CA PHE A 342 -0.98 23.14 10.51
C PHE A 342 -2.19 22.22 10.60
N SER A 343 -3.09 22.44 11.54
CA SER A 343 -4.37 21.71 11.61
C SER A 343 -5.43 22.40 10.76
N ILE A 344 -6.27 21.60 10.10
CA ILE A 344 -7.48 22.08 9.42
C ILE A 344 -8.67 22.27 10.36
N ASN A 345 -8.56 21.91 11.62
CA ASN A 345 -9.60 22.13 12.63
C ASN A 345 -9.65 23.60 13.04
N ARG A 346 -10.24 24.43 12.16
CA ARG A 346 -10.31 25.90 12.32
C ARG A 346 -11.40 26.34 13.30
N LEU A 347 -12.38 25.48 13.56
CA LEU A 347 -13.49 25.73 14.47
C LEU A 347 -13.58 24.64 15.53
N ALA A 348 -14.00 25.01 16.72
CA ALA A 348 -14.29 24.07 17.81
C ALA A 348 -15.70 23.49 17.60
N VAL A 349 -15.83 22.52 16.71
CA VAL A 349 -17.09 21.86 16.37
C VAL A 349 -16.99 20.35 16.57
N PRO A 350 -18.13 19.63 16.71
CA PRO A 350 -18.12 18.17 16.77
C PRO A 350 -17.42 17.52 15.58
N ARG A 351 -16.82 16.35 15.81
CA ARG A 351 -16.00 15.64 14.81
C ARG A 351 -16.70 15.41 13.45
N ASP A 352 -17.98 15.07 13.46
CA ASP A 352 -18.72 14.81 12.21
C ASP A 352 -18.94 16.11 11.41
N GLU A 353 -19.16 17.23 12.09
CA GLU A 353 -19.23 18.55 11.48
C GLU A 353 -17.85 18.97 10.92
N ALA A 354 -16.77 18.76 11.69
CA ALA A 354 -15.40 19.02 11.24
C ALA A 354 -15.06 18.20 9.99
N LYS A 355 -15.47 16.92 9.91
CA LYS A 355 -15.29 16.09 8.72
C LYS A 355 -16.02 16.63 7.49
N ALA A 356 -17.28 17.06 7.65
CA ALA A 356 -18.06 17.63 6.55
C ALA A 356 -17.42 18.93 6.00
N ARG A 357 -16.66 19.63 6.83
CA ARG A 357 -15.97 20.88 6.49
C ARG A 357 -14.56 20.68 5.94
N SER A 358 -14.01 19.47 5.96
CA SER A 358 -12.58 19.20 5.69
C SER A 358 -12.08 19.82 4.39
N HIS A 359 -12.89 19.83 3.32
CA HIS A 359 -12.51 20.43 2.04
C HIS A 359 -12.29 21.95 2.15
N ILE A 360 -13.26 22.69 2.73
CA ILE A 360 -13.18 24.14 2.86
C ILE A 360 -12.11 24.55 3.88
N ASP A 361 -12.00 23.82 4.98
CA ASP A 361 -11.05 24.11 6.05
C ASP A 361 -9.61 23.80 5.61
N TYR A 362 -9.37 22.76 4.79
CA TYR A 362 -8.09 22.51 4.14
C TYR A 362 -7.73 23.66 3.18
N THR A 363 -8.69 24.08 2.35
CA THR A 363 -8.49 25.18 1.40
C THR A 363 -8.09 26.46 2.13
N HIS A 364 -8.80 26.85 3.18
CA HIS A 364 -8.49 28.04 3.96
C HIS A 364 -7.15 27.93 4.70
N THR A 365 -6.81 26.75 5.23
CA THR A 365 -5.53 26.54 5.91
C THR A 365 -4.37 26.65 4.92
N LEU A 366 -4.52 26.08 3.72
CA LEU A 366 -3.54 26.24 2.66
C LEU A 366 -3.40 27.71 2.23
N ASP A 367 -4.51 28.43 2.06
CA ASP A 367 -4.48 29.86 1.71
C ASP A 367 -3.73 30.70 2.75
N ASP A 368 -4.00 30.49 4.03
CA ASP A 368 -3.33 31.18 5.11
C ASP A 368 -1.82 30.89 5.14
N LEU A 369 -1.46 29.61 4.93
CA LEU A 369 -0.06 29.19 4.80
C LEU A 369 0.63 29.93 3.62
N LEU A 370 0.00 29.95 2.45
CA LEU A 370 0.55 30.61 1.26
C LEU A 370 0.68 32.13 1.46
N ARG A 371 -0.26 32.77 2.18
CA ARG A 371 -0.17 34.19 2.59
C ARG A 371 1.01 34.43 3.51
N CYS A 372 1.23 33.54 4.52
CA CYS A 372 2.38 33.63 5.41
C CYS A 372 3.70 33.56 4.66
N ILE A 373 3.85 32.60 3.72
CA ILE A 373 5.06 32.45 2.90
C ILE A 373 5.31 33.72 2.08
N ARG A 374 4.25 34.24 1.43
CA ARG A 374 4.35 35.44 0.62
C ARG A 374 4.72 36.72 1.42
N ALA A 375 4.18 36.81 2.66
CA ALA A 375 4.55 37.89 3.56
C ALA A 375 6.01 37.76 4.01
N ALA A 376 6.47 36.54 4.33
CA ALA A 376 7.86 36.29 4.73
C ALA A 376 8.88 36.66 3.63
N GLU A 377 8.54 36.51 2.35
CA GLU A 377 9.40 36.94 1.24
C GLU A 377 9.63 38.47 1.23
N GLN A 378 8.70 39.24 1.80
CA GLN A 378 8.84 40.72 1.89
C GLN A 378 9.82 41.16 2.99
N PHE A 379 10.01 40.31 4.05
CA PHE A 379 10.98 40.63 5.11
C PHE A 379 12.45 40.42 4.68
N LYS A 380 12.68 39.71 3.56
CA LYS A 380 14.03 39.50 2.99
C LYS A 380 14.51 40.59 2.04
N ARG A 381 13.67 41.61 1.80
CA ARG A 381 13.98 42.78 1.00
C ARG A 381 14.28 43.99 1.89
#